data_b88a6fcfa32ba9a19331982649bd2062
#
_entry.id   b88a6fcfa32ba9a19331982649bd2062
#
_cell.length_a   1.000
_cell.length_b   1.000
_cell.length_c   1.000
_cell.angle_alpha   90.00
_cell.angle_beta   90.00
_cell.angle_gamma   90.00
#
_symmetry.space_group_name_H-M   'P 1'
#
loop_
_entity.id
_entity.type
_entity.pdbx_description
1 polymer ?
#
loop_
_entity_poly.entity_id
_entity_poly.type
_entity_poly.pdbx_seq_one_letter_code
_entity_poly.pdbx_strand_id
1 'polypeptide(L)'
;MQPTLLILAAGMASRYGSMKQMEGFGPAGETIMDYSIYDAIRAGFKKVVFIIRKDFAADFKEVFESKLKGKIGIEYVFQELSAFTEGFEIPASRAKPWGTAHAVLCASDVVKEPFAVINADDFYGRDAFEKAYHFLTADCTEKINAIIGYDLMKTLSDNGTVNRGVCQ
;
A
#
# COMPACT_ATOMS: atom_id res chain seq x y z
N MET A 1 -12.47 15.79 -6.80
CA MET A 1 -11.41 15.71 -5.79
C MET A 1 -10.36 14.73 -6.33
N GLN A 2 -9.06 14.96 -6.14
CA GLN A 2 -8.02 14.06 -6.67
C GLN A 2 -7.87 12.88 -5.69
N PRO A 3 -7.99 11.62 -6.15
CA PRO A 3 -7.84 10.46 -5.29
C PRO A 3 -6.39 10.22 -4.88
N THR A 4 -6.20 9.60 -3.71
CA THR A 4 -4.91 9.21 -3.15
C THR A 4 -4.66 7.71 -3.33
N LEU A 5 -3.41 7.32 -3.60
CA LEU A 5 -2.95 5.94 -3.49
C LEU A 5 -2.36 5.70 -2.10
N LEU A 6 -2.92 4.76 -1.34
CA LEU A 6 -2.45 4.36 -0.02
C LEU A 6 -1.70 3.02 -0.14
N ILE A 7 -0.43 2.99 0.25
CA ILE A 7 0.43 1.79 0.12
C ILE A 7 0.76 1.24 1.50
N LEU A 8 0.35 -0.01 1.75
CA LEU A 8 0.59 -0.72 2.99
C LEU A 8 1.98 -1.36 2.98
N ALA A 9 2.95 -0.69 3.59
CA ALA A 9 4.35 -1.12 3.63
C ALA A 9 4.88 -1.42 5.04
N ALA A 10 4.07 -1.30 6.09
CA ALA A 10 4.48 -1.54 7.48
C ALA A 10 4.81 -3.02 7.79
N GLY A 11 4.24 -3.96 7.02
CA GLY A 11 4.51 -5.39 7.14
C GLY A 11 5.85 -5.85 6.57
N MET A 12 6.49 -5.03 5.77
CA MET A 12 7.66 -5.37 4.98
C MET A 12 8.88 -5.84 5.82
N ALA A 13 9.19 -5.16 6.91
CA ALA A 13 10.37 -5.47 7.71
C ALA A 13 10.27 -6.75 8.57
N SER A 14 9.06 -7.29 8.78
CA SER A 14 8.86 -8.38 9.75
C SER A 14 9.19 -9.78 9.22
N ARG A 15 9.25 -9.97 7.90
CA ARG A 15 9.40 -11.31 7.32
C ARG A 15 10.85 -11.72 7.06
N TYR A 16 11.79 -10.78 6.92
CA TYR A 16 13.13 -11.09 6.42
C TYR A 16 14.29 -10.40 7.14
N GLY A 17 14.07 -9.61 8.20
CA GLY A 17 15.14 -8.93 8.97
C GLY A 17 15.99 -7.94 8.14
N SER A 18 15.68 -7.76 6.87
CA SER A 18 16.30 -6.81 5.95
C SER A 18 15.25 -6.31 4.95
N MET A 19 15.50 -5.17 4.33
CA MET A 19 14.61 -4.56 3.35
C MET A 19 14.59 -5.29 2.00
N LYS A 20 14.44 -6.63 1.99
CA LYS A 20 14.40 -7.44 0.77
C LYS A 20 13.30 -7.04 -0.22
N GLN A 21 12.27 -6.35 0.23
CA GLN A 21 11.22 -5.82 -0.65
C GLN A 21 11.62 -4.54 -1.37
N MET A 22 12.80 -4.04 -1.08
CA MET A 22 13.47 -3.04 -1.90
C MET A 22 14.49 -3.69 -2.87
N GLU A 23 14.53 -5.03 -2.93
CA GLU A 23 15.26 -5.72 -4.00
C GLU A 23 14.58 -5.41 -5.33
N GLY A 24 15.35 -4.89 -6.26
CA GLY A 24 14.88 -4.62 -7.60
C GLY A 24 14.69 -5.92 -8.38
N PHE A 25 13.54 -6.06 -8.99
CA PHE A 25 13.20 -7.18 -9.86
C PHE A 25 13.28 -6.80 -11.34
N GLY A 26 13.19 -5.50 -11.61
CA GLY A 26 13.25 -4.95 -12.96
C GLY A 26 14.68 -4.84 -13.50
N PRO A 27 14.83 -4.65 -14.82
CA PRO A 27 16.13 -4.59 -15.49
C PRO A 27 17.02 -3.42 -15.04
N ALA A 28 16.44 -2.35 -14.46
CA ALA A 28 17.15 -1.22 -13.89
C ALA A 28 17.03 -1.15 -12.35
N GLY A 29 16.67 -2.26 -11.70
CA GLY A 29 16.55 -2.35 -10.25
C GLY A 29 15.21 -1.82 -9.71
N GLU A 30 14.15 -1.81 -10.54
CA GLU A 30 12.82 -1.41 -10.08
C GLU A 30 12.24 -2.46 -9.14
N THR A 31 11.58 -1.98 -8.09
CA THR A 31 10.80 -2.81 -7.16
C THR A 31 9.38 -3.03 -7.69
N ILE A 32 8.64 -4.00 -7.13
CA ILE A 32 7.20 -4.16 -7.42
C ILE A 32 6.43 -2.85 -7.15
N MET A 33 6.81 -2.15 -6.10
CA MET A 33 6.19 -0.88 -5.72
C MET A 33 6.48 0.25 -6.73
N ASP A 34 7.66 0.26 -7.37
CA ASP A 34 7.99 1.22 -8.43
C ASP A 34 7.03 1.05 -9.62
N TYR A 35 6.71 -0.19 -10.02
CA TYR A 35 5.72 -0.48 -11.07
C TYR A 35 4.31 -0.03 -10.67
N SER A 36 3.89 -0.33 -9.44
CA SER A 36 2.57 0.10 -8.94
C SER A 36 2.41 1.61 -8.93
N ILE A 37 3.43 2.34 -8.46
CA ILE A 37 3.40 3.81 -8.44
C ILE A 37 3.44 4.38 -9.87
N TYR A 38 4.23 3.79 -10.76
CA TYR A 38 4.28 4.20 -12.17
C TYR A 38 2.91 4.07 -12.83
N ASP A 39 2.23 2.95 -12.65
CA ASP A 39 0.90 2.72 -13.21
C ASP A 39 -0.16 3.64 -12.58
N ALA A 40 -0.07 3.90 -11.27
CA ALA A 40 -0.95 4.84 -10.60
C ALA A 40 -0.79 6.28 -11.13
N ILE A 41 0.44 6.74 -11.33
CA ILE A 41 0.71 8.07 -11.94
C ILE A 41 0.07 8.16 -13.32
N ARG A 42 0.22 7.12 -14.14
CA ARG A 42 -0.38 7.06 -15.49
C ARG A 42 -1.90 7.02 -15.46
N ALA A 43 -2.50 6.38 -14.47
CA ALA A 43 -3.94 6.38 -14.25
C ALA A 43 -4.49 7.74 -13.81
N GLY A 44 -3.63 8.62 -13.26
CA GLY A 44 -4.02 9.98 -12.88
C GLY A 44 -3.86 10.32 -11.39
N PHE A 45 -3.42 9.37 -10.55
CA PHE A 45 -3.13 9.66 -9.15
C PHE A 45 -2.03 10.72 -9.02
N LYS A 46 -2.22 11.68 -8.09
CA LYS A 46 -1.29 12.78 -7.87
C LYS A 46 -0.65 12.77 -6.48
N LYS A 47 -1.11 11.85 -5.61
CA LYS A 47 -0.62 11.70 -4.25
C LYS A 47 -0.50 10.22 -3.90
N VAL A 48 0.62 9.86 -3.26
CA VAL A 48 0.84 8.56 -2.63
C VAL A 48 1.08 8.78 -1.14
N VAL A 49 0.47 7.94 -0.32
CA VAL A 49 0.70 7.90 1.13
C VAL A 49 1.25 6.52 1.47
N PHE A 50 2.46 6.49 2.00
CA PHE A 50 3.08 5.25 2.47
C PHE A 50 2.78 5.02 3.94
N ILE A 51 2.18 3.89 4.25
CA ILE A 51 2.04 3.43 5.64
C ILE A 51 3.21 2.52 5.95
N ILE A 52 4.12 3.00 6.78
CA ILE A 52 5.39 2.35 7.13
C ILE A 52 5.54 2.22 8.65
N ARG A 53 6.56 1.51 9.08
CA ARG A 53 7.02 1.55 10.46
C ARG A 53 8.04 2.68 10.64
N LYS A 54 8.09 3.24 11.83
CA LYS A 54 8.97 4.36 12.15
C LYS A 54 10.45 3.98 12.15
N ASP A 55 10.76 2.75 12.54
CA ASP A 55 12.12 2.24 12.68
C ASP A 55 12.91 2.11 11.36
N PHE A 56 12.23 2.03 10.22
CA PHE A 56 12.92 2.02 8.90
C PHE A 56 12.50 3.17 7.98
N ALA A 57 11.90 4.20 8.54
CA ALA A 57 11.43 5.34 7.76
C ALA A 57 12.56 6.09 7.03
N ALA A 58 13.74 6.19 7.65
CA ALA A 58 14.88 6.89 7.05
C ALA A 58 15.34 6.20 5.76
N ASP A 59 15.60 4.89 5.83
CA ASP A 59 16.06 4.10 4.69
C ASP A 59 15.01 4.03 3.58
N PHE A 60 13.72 3.91 3.96
CA PHE A 60 12.61 3.92 3.01
C PHE A 60 12.53 5.24 2.23
N LYS A 61 12.65 6.36 2.93
CA LYS A 61 12.65 7.70 2.33
C LYS A 61 13.82 7.89 1.38
N GLU A 62 15.02 7.51 1.78
CA GLU A 62 16.22 7.60 0.95
C GLU A 62 16.03 6.93 -0.41
N VAL A 63 15.41 5.74 -0.43
CA VAL A 63 15.17 4.98 -1.67
C VAL A 63 14.08 5.62 -2.54
N PHE A 64 12.94 6.01 -1.94
CA PHE A 64 11.77 6.40 -2.73
C PHE A 64 11.67 7.90 -3.02
N GLU A 65 12.16 8.78 -2.14
CA GLU A 65 12.04 10.22 -2.34
C GLU A 65 12.75 10.69 -3.61
N SER A 66 13.97 10.21 -3.84
CA SER A 66 14.74 10.58 -5.03
C SER A 66 14.07 10.12 -6.33
N LYS A 67 13.49 8.91 -6.34
CA LYS A 67 12.81 8.31 -7.50
C LYS A 67 11.50 9.02 -7.86
N LEU A 68 10.78 9.52 -6.85
CA LEU A 68 9.41 10.04 -7.00
C LEU A 68 9.34 11.57 -7.01
N LYS A 69 10.44 12.25 -6.67
CA LYS A 69 10.52 13.72 -6.61
C LYS A 69 10.04 14.37 -7.91
N GLY A 70 9.05 15.25 -7.81
CA GLY A 70 8.47 15.98 -8.95
C GLY A 70 7.52 15.14 -9.84
N LYS A 71 7.31 13.85 -9.55
CA LYS A 71 6.41 12.98 -10.30
C LYS A 71 5.05 12.81 -9.63
N ILE A 72 5.03 12.71 -8.30
CA ILE A 72 3.84 12.53 -7.48
C ILE A 72 4.07 13.14 -6.09
N GLY A 73 3.02 13.64 -5.45
CA GLY A 73 3.06 14.06 -4.05
C GLY A 73 3.26 12.87 -3.12
N ILE A 74 4.13 13.00 -2.12
CA ILE A 74 4.48 11.91 -1.19
C ILE A 74 4.16 12.33 0.23
N GLU A 75 3.47 11.47 0.97
CA GLU A 75 3.31 11.58 2.42
C GLU A 75 3.60 10.25 3.11
N TYR A 76 3.93 10.30 4.40
CA TYR A 76 4.25 9.13 5.20
C TYR A 76 3.40 9.09 6.46
N VAL A 77 2.86 7.91 6.74
CA VAL A 77 2.10 7.61 7.95
C VAL A 77 2.76 6.46 8.68
N PHE A 78 2.85 6.56 10.00
CA PHE A 78 3.46 5.51 10.81
C PHE A 78 2.40 4.64 11.45
N GLN A 79 2.45 3.34 11.18
CA GLN A 79 1.64 2.35 11.88
C GLN A 79 2.35 1.97 13.20
N GLU A 80 2.04 2.66 14.28
CA GLU A 80 2.55 2.35 15.62
C GLU A 80 1.58 1.41 16.36
N LEU A 81 2.11 0.51 17.21
CA LEU A 81 1.28 -0.45 17.94
C LEU A 81 0.30 0.21 18.92
N SER A 82 0.67 1.36 19.46
CA SER A 82 -0.15 2.14 20.39
C SER A 82 -1.22 3.03 19.73
N ALA A 83 -1.16 3.21 18.41
CA ALA A 83 -2.14 4.05 17.73
C ALA A 83 -3.53 3.39 17.74
N PHE A 84 -4.57 4.17 18.07
CA PHE A 84 -5.98 3.73 18.09
C PHE A 84 -6.23 2.47 18.96
N THR A 85 -5.49 2.32 20.06
CA THR A 85 -5.63 1.19 20.98
C THR A 85 -6.06 1.64 22.39
N GLU A 86 -6.61 2.83 22.53
CA GLU A 86 -7.09 3.35 23.81
C GLU A 86 -8.11 2.40 24.43
N GLY A 87 -7.87 2.03 25.69
CA GLY A 87 -8.70 1.08 26.44
C GLY A 87 -8.40 -0.40 26.19
N PHE A 88 -7.39 -0.72 25.37
CA PHE A 88 -6.93 -2.08 25.15
C PHE A 88 -5.50 -2.27 25.66
N GLU A 89 -5.28 -3.40 26.32
CA GLU A 89 -3.93 -3.80 26.73
C GLU A 89 -3.18 -4.42 25.55
N ILE A 90 -2.01 -3.85 25.24
CA ILE A 90 -1.15 -4.37 24.17
C ILE A 90 -0.25 -5.44 24.80
N PRO A 91 -0.31 -6.72 24.35
CA PRO A 91 0.58 -7.76 24.89
C PRO A 91 2.05 -7.36 24.73
N ALA A 92 2.83 -7.46 25.80
CA ALA A 92 4.25 -7.10 25.80
C ALA A 92 5.09 -7.87 24.77
N SER A 93 4.63 -9.08 24.39
CA SER A 93 5.27 -9.92 23.36
C SER A 93 4.94 -9.51 21.92
N ARG A 94 4.03 -8.54 21.73
CA ARG A 94 3.61 -8.17 20.38
C ARG A 94 4.63 -7.26 19.70
N ALA A 95 5.30 -7.80 18.69
CA ALA A 95 6.24 -7.05 17.85
C ALA A 95 5.69 -6.73 16.46
N LYS A 96 4.68 -7.49 15.99
CA LYS A 96 4.11 -7.31 14.64
C LYS A 96 3.04 -6.22 14.63
N PRO A 97 2.97 -5.40 13.56
CA PRO A 97 1.88 -4.44 13.37
C PRO A 97 0.51 -5.11 13.46
N TRP A 98 -0.51 -4.33 13.77
CA TRP A 98 -1.89 -4.75 13.63
C TRP A 98 -2.24 -4.96 12.14
N GLY A 99 -3.40 -5.54 11.84
CA GLY A 99 -3.81 -5.84 10.48
C GLY A 99 -3.98 -4.62 9.57
N THR A 100 -4.40 -4.89 8.32
CA THR A 100 -4.53 -3.88 7.25
C THR A 100 -5.56 -2.79 7.58
N ALA A 101 -6.68 -3.13 8.24
CA ALA A 101 -7.68 -2.16 8.66
C ALA A 101 -7.09 -1.11 9.61
N HIS A 102 -6.25 -1.52 10.58
CA HIS A 102 -5.56 -0.61 11.47
C HIS A 102 -4.55 0.27 10.72
N ALA A 103 -3.85 -0.28 9.73
CA ALA A 103 -2.95 0.50 8.89
C ALA A 103 -3.69 1.63 8.16
N VAL A 104 -4.84 1.33 7.56
CA VAL A 104 -5.69 2.34 6.90
C VAL A 104 -6.20 3.37 7.92
N LEU A 105 -6.61 2.94 9.11
CA LEU A 105 -7.06 3.85 10.18
C LEU A 105 -5.96 4.84 10.58
N CYS A 106 -4.70 4.42 10.64
CA CYS A 106 -3.58 5.33 10.92
C CYS A 106 -3.44 6.47 9.91
N ALA A 107 -3.96 6.31 8.70
CA ALA A 107 -3.93 7.35 7.66
C ALA A 107 -5.11 8.33 7.74
N SER A 108 -6.04 8.16 8.67
CA SER A 108 -7.28 8.94 8.76
C SER A 108 -7.09 10.44 8.91
N ASP A 109 -5.98 10.90 9.49
CA ASP A 109 -5.68 12.33 9.64
C ASP A 109 -5.05 12.95 8.39
N VAL A 110 -4.43 12.13 7.54
CA VAL A 110 -3.69 12.55 6.35
C VAL A 110 -4.50 12.41 5.07
N VAL A 111 -5.40 11.41 5.00
CA VAL A 111 -6.23 11.11 3.84
C VAL A 111 -7.68 11.42 4.14
N LYS A 112 -8.22 12.46 3.50
CA LYS A 112 -9.62 12.89 3.63
C LYS A 112 -10.39 12.80 2.31
N GLU A 113 -9.68 12.55 1.23
CA GLU A 113 -10.20 12.33 -0.12
C GLU A 113 -10.45 10.84 -0.41
N PRO A 114 -11.20 10.48 -1.47
CA PRO A 114 -11.30 9.11 -1.93
C PRO A 114 -9.91 8.50 -2.19
N PHE A 115 -9.71 7.23 -1.84
CA PHE A 115 -8.41 6.59 -1.94
C PHE A 115 -8.50 5.12 -2.36
N ALA A 116 -7.46 4.65 -3.06
CA ALA A 116 -7.22 3.23 -3.30
C ALA A 116 -6.18 2.69 -2.32
N VAL A 117 -6.34 1.44 -1.89
CA VAL A 117 -5.39 0.75 -1.00
C VAL A 117 -4.75 -0.40 -1.73
N ILE A 118 -3.42 -0.48 -1.65
CA ILE A 118 -2.63 -1.60 -2.18
C ILE A 118 -1.61 -2.10 -1.15
N ASN A 119 -1.19 -3.36 -1.29
CA ASN A 119 -0.02 -3.87 -0.59
C ASN A 119 1.25 -3.49 -1.35
N ALA A 120 2.34 -3.29 -0.63
CA ALA A 120 3.63 -2.90 -1.21
C ALA A 120 4.34 -4.03 -1.96
N ASP A 121 3.96 -5.28 -1.67
CA ASP A 121 4.58 -6.52 -2.16
C ASP A 121 3.75 -7.28 -3.20
N ASP A 122 2.61 -6.72 -3.63
CA ASP A 122 1.75 -7.30 -4.66
C ASP A 122 1.84 -6.51 -5.98
N PHE A 123 1.80 -7.22 -7.11
CA PHE A 123 1.69 -6.62 -8.44
C PHE A 123 0.24 -6.59 -8.91
N TYR A 124 -0.26 -5.42 -9.27
CA TYR A 124 -1.67 -5.20 -9.62
C TYR A 124 -1.90 -5.00 -11.11
N GLY A 125 -0.93 -4.44 -11.82
CA GLY A 125 -1.02 -4.13 -13.25
C GLY A 125 -1.83 -2.86 -13.55
N ARG A 126 -1.57 -2.30 -14.71
CA ARG A 126 -2.08 -1.00 -15.14
C ARG A 126 -3.62 -0.87 -15.11
N ASP A 127 -4.32 -1.89 -15.62
CA ASP A 127 -5.79 -1.89 -15.72
C ASP A 127 -6.48 -1.72 -14.36
N ALA A 128 -5.90 -2.29 -13.28
CA ALA A 128 -6.41 -2.12 -11.94
C ALA A 128 -6.36 -0.66 -11.47
N PHE A 129 -5.27 0.05 -11.73
CA PHE A 129 -5.15 1.46 -11.35
C PHE A 129 -6.06 2.37 -12.18
N GLU A 130 -6.24 2.09 -13.48
CA GLU A 130 -7.18 2.82 -14.33
C GLU A 130 -8.63 2.65 -13.85
N LYS A 131 -9.05 1.42 -13.54
CA LYS A 131 -10.38 1.14 -12.97
C LYS A 131 -10.58 1.77 -11.60
N ALA A 132 -9.58 1.66 -10.71
CA ALA A 132 -9.64 2.26 -9.40
C ALA A 132 -9.77 3.79 -9.48
N TYR A 133 -8.97 4.43 -10.32
CA TYR A 133 -9.01 5.88 -10.51
C TYR A 133 -10.37 6.33 -11.06
N HIS A 134 -10.88 5.64 -12.08
CA HIS A 134 -12.19 5.94 -12.66
C HIS A 134 -13.30 5.84 -11.60
N PHE A 135 -13.36 4.73 -10.86
CA PHE A 135 -14.33 4.53 -9.79
C PHE A 135 -14.23 5.63 -8.72
N LEU A 136 -13.02 5.95 -8.25
CA LEU A 136 -12.80 6.94 -7.19
C LEU A 136 -13.20 8.36 -7.61
N THR A 137 -13.15 8.67 -8.90
CA THR A 137 -13.49 10.00 -9.43
C THR A 137 -14.93 10.14 -9.87
N ALA A 138 -15.62 9.04 -10.21
CA ALA A 138 -16.97 9.06 -10.78
C ALA A 138 -18.06 8.49 -9.84
N ASP A 139 -17.78 7.39 -9.16
CA ASP A 139 -18.81 6.58 -8.51
C ASP A 139 -18.65 6.43 -6.98
N CYS A 140 -17.45 6.70 -6.45
CA CYS A 140 -17.13 6.55 -5.03
C CYS A 140 -17.89 7.57 -4.18
N THR A 141 -18.51 7.11 -3.11
CA THR A 141 -19.16 7.93 -2.09
C THR A 141 -18.83 7.39 -0.70
N GLU A 142 -19.27 8.08 0.35
CA GLU A 142 -19.14 7.59 1.74
C GLU A 142 -19.79 6.20 1.97
N LYS A 143 -20.71 5.79 1.10
CA LYS A 143 -21.46 4.54 1.23
C LYS A 143 -21.15 3.52 0.13
N ILE A 144 -20.42 3.92 -0.92
CA ILE A 144 -20.14 3.08 -2.08
C ILE A 144 -18.64 2.90 -2.20
N ASN A 145 -18.17 1.68 -1.98
CA ASN A 145 -16.79 1.25 -2.11
C ASN A 145 -16.70 0.15 -3.17
N ALA A 146 -15.50 -0.06 -3.73
CA ALA A 146 -15.25 -1.12 -4.70
C ALA A 146 -14.05 -1.98 -4.31
N ILE A 147 -14.05 -3.21 -4.82
CA ILE A 147 -12.90 -4.11 -4.79
C ILE A 147 -12.54 -4.44 -6.24
N ILE A 148 -11.25 -4.37 -6.57
CA ILE A 148 -10.76 -4.84 -7.86
C ILE A 148 -10.53 -6.34 -7.76
N GLY A 149 -11.41 -7.12 -8.40
CA GLY A 149 -11.32 -8.59 -8.44
C GLY A 149 -10.39 -9.07 -9.53
N TYR A 150 -9.69 -10.17 -9.28
CA TYR A 150 -8.84 -10.88 -10.24
C TYR A 150 -9.37 -12.29 -10.44
N ASP A 151 -9.20 -12.84 -11.63
CA ASP A 151 -9.46 -14.26 -11.89
C ASP A 151 -8.57 -15.10 -10.96
N LEU A 152 -9.20 -15.90 -10.09
CA LEU A 152 -8.49 -16.70 -9.08
C LEU A 152 -7.41 -17.58 -9.71
N MET A 153 -7.70 -18.23 -10.84
CA MET A 153 -6.77 -19.12 -11.52
C MET A 153 -5.48 -18.40 -11.98
N LYS A 154 -5.59 -17.10 -12.29
CA LYS A 154 -4.44 -16.27 -12.68
C LYS A 154 -3.63 -15.71 -11.51
N THR A 155 -4.07 -15.96 -10.28
CA THR A 155 -3.36 -15.52 -9.06
C THR A 155 -2.67 -16.67 -8.32
N LEU A 156 -2.75 -17.88 -8.84
CA LEU A 156 -2.07 -19.05 -8.28
C LEU A 156 -0.57 -19.00 -8.59
N SER A 157 0.19 -19.79 -7.83
CA SER A 157 1.65 -19.92 -7.99
C SER A 157 2.00 -21.37 -8.26
N ASP A 158 2.88 -21.61 -9.22
CA ASP A 158 3.47 -22.93 -9.48
C ASP A 158 4.54 -23.31 -8.42
N ASN A 159 4.97 -22.35 -7.60
CA ASN A 159 6.06 -22.48 -6.64
C ASN A 159 5.57 -22.57 -5.17
N GLY A 160 4.38 -23.06 -4.93
CA GLY A 160 3.85 -23.28 -3.58
C GLY A 160 2.43 -22.73 -3.36
N THR A 161 1.94 -22.89 -2.11
CA THR A 161 0.60 -22.44 -1.73
C THR A 161 0.52 -20.93 -1.56
N VAL A 162 -0.58 -20.34 -2.02
CA VAL A 162 -0.91 -18.93 -1.82
C VAL A 162 -2.24 -18.82 -1.09
N ASN A 163 -2.37 -17.79 -0.24
CA ASN A 163 -3.64 -17.43 0.40
C ASN A 163 -4.29 -16.30 -0.38
N ARG A 164 -5.57 -16.46 -0.73
CA ARG A 164 -6.35 -15.44 -1.44
C ARG A 164 -7.71 -15.25 -0.76
N GLY A 165 -8.19 -14.01 -0.71
CA GLY A 165 -9.58 -13.71 -0.42
C GLY A 165 -10.43 -14.03 -1.63
N VAL A 166 -11.49 -14.83 -1.44
CA VAL A 166 -12.43 -15.15 -2.51
C VAL A 166 -13.71 -14.33 -2.29
N CYS A 167 -14.06 -13.52 -3.29
CA CYS A 167 -15.35 -12.80 -3.30
C CYS A 167 -16.42 -13.72 -3.92
N GLN A 168 -17.55 -13.85 -3.25
CA GLN A 168 -18.76 -14.56 -3.71
C GLN A 168 -19.84 -13.57 -4.06
#